data_b5d1adf255197727c879f8117c7ea984
#
_entry.id   b5d1adf255197727c879f8117c7ea984
#
_cell.length_a   1.000
_cell.length_b   1.000
_cell.length_c   1.000
_cell.angle_alpha   90.00
_cell.angle_beta   90.00
_cell.angle_gamma   90.00
#
_symmetry.space_group_name_H-M   'P 1'
#
loop_
_entity.id
_entity.type
_entity.pdbx_description
1 polymer ?
#
loop_
_entity_poly.entity_id
_entity_poly.type
_entity_poly.pdbx_seq_one_letter_code
_entity_poly.pdbx_strand_id
1 'polypeptide(L)'
;RWLVVDGQMKESDAPAVVEPDEVLVLQPYGSLFFASAPVFEEKLPDVTAETHNSVVILRLRGRSDLGSTFMEVLLKYATALRDQDSDLMVVSEDENMHEQLVVGGVTGVAGEENIYTSDEWLGHTVKRAYHDAVARVEANAAQESEAPTTDPESEPSNHDRQDEDPVT
;
A
#
# COMPACT_ATOMS: atom_id res chain seq x y z
N ARG A 1 6.02 -13.75 3.78
CA ARG A 1 5.14 -13.42 2.67
C ARG A 1 4.26 -14.61 2.31
N TRP A 2 3.03 -14.32 1.98
CA TRP A 2 2.13 -15.28 1.36
C TRP A 2 1.92 -14.88 -0.10
N LEU A 3 2.05 -15.85 -0.98
CA LEU A 3 1.79 -15.70 -2.42
C LEU A 3 0.53 -16.49 -2.76
N VAL A 4 -0.29 -15.96 -3.63
CA VAL A 4 -1.40 -16.70 -4.25
C VAL A 4 -0.92 -17.20 -5.61
N VAL A 5 -0.76 -18.53 -5.73
CA VAL A 5 -0.39 -19.20 -6.98
C VAL A 5 -1.47 -20.22 -7.30
N ASP A 6 -2.08 -20.11 -8.46
CA ASP A 6 -3.19 -20.99 -8.90
C ASP A 6 -4.33 -21.13 -7.88
N GLY A 7 -4.67 -20.01 -7.19
CA GLY A 7 -5.69 -19.99 -6.14
C GLY A 7 -5.28 -20.62 -4.81
N GLN A 8 -4.03 -21.06 -4.66
CA GLN A 8 -3.47 -21.60 -3.43
C GLN A 8 -2.49 -20.61 -2.79
N MET A 9 -2.53 -20.52 -1.46
CA MET A 9 -1.59 -19.71 -0.70
C MET A 9 -0.28 -20.48 -0.50
N LYS A 10 0.82 -19.92 -0.99
CA LYS A 10 2.18 -20.42 -0.77
C LYS A 10 2.96 -19.44 0.11
N GLU A 11 3.74 -19.97 1.03
CA GLU A 11 4.62 -19.19 1.88
C GLU A 11 6.00 -19.02 1.24
N SER A 12 6.58 -17.83 1.39
CA SER A 12 7.96 -17.51 0.99
C SER A 12 8.52 -16.41 1.89
N ASP A 13 9.82 -16.15 1.80
CA ASP A 13 10.44 -14.99 2.46
C ASP A 13 9.82 -13.68 1.97
N ALA A 14 9.81 -12.64 2.82
CA ALA A 14 9.39 -11.32 2.42
C ALA A 14 10.33 -10.78 1.34
N PRO A 15 9.85 -10.03 0.34
CA PRO A 15 10.71 -9.36 -0.62
C PRO A 15 11.49 -8.24 0.08
N ALA A 16 12.56 -7.76 -0.54
CA ALA A 16 13.32 -6.63 -0.02
C ALA A 16 12.59 -5.29 -0.22
N VAL A 17 11.82 -5.17 -1.29
CA VAL A 17 11.13 -3.94 -1.72
C VAL A 17 9.68 -4.27 -2.05
N VAL A 18 8.78 -3.31 -1.91
CA VAL A 18 7.41 -3.38 -2.42
C VAL A 18 7.44 -2.98 -3.89
N GLU A 19 7.15 -3.94 -4.77
CA GLU A 19 7.10 -3.69 -6.21
C GLU A 19 5.82 -2.91 -6.58
N PRO A 20 5.82 -2.16 -7.71
CA PRO A 20 4.62 -1.48 -8.20
C PRO A 20 3.51 -2.47 -8.56
N ASP A 21 2.26 -2.05 -8.40
CA ASP A 21 1.05 -2.84 -8.68
C ASP A 21 0.98 -4.19 -7.94
N GLU A 22 1.68 -4.31 -6.79
CA GLU A 22 1.76 -5.56 -6.04
C GLU A 22 0.74 -5.60 -4.88
N VAL A 23 0.11 -6.77 -4.69
CA VAL A 23 -0.58 -7.10 -3.45
C VAL A 23 0.27 -8.07 -2.63
N LEU A 24 0.79 -7.57 -1.52
CA LEU A 24 1.74 -8.28 -0.67
C LEU A 24 1.12 -8.65 0.67
N VAL A 25 1.02 -9.95 0.98
CA VAL A 25 0.55 -10.42 2.30
C VAL A 25 1.75 -10.78 3.17
N LEU A 26 1.91 -10.07 4.28
CA LEU A 26 2.96 -10.29 5.27
C LEU A 26 2.36 -10.84 6.56
N GLN A 27 2.98 -11.87 7.11
CA GLN A 27 2.65 -12.40 8.41
C GLN A 27 3.93 -12.60 9.22
N PRO A 28 4.18 -11.80 10.27
CA PRO A 28 5.26 -12.06 11.19
C PRO A 28 4.94 -13.29 12.04
N TYR A 29 5.95 -14.15 12.25
CA TYR A 29 5.86 -15.33 13.15
C TYR A 29 7.24 -15.77 13.65
N GLY A 30 7.26 -16.73 14.56
CA GLY A 30 8.49 -17.20 15.18
C GLY A 30 9.17 -16.12 16.02
N SER A 31 10.49 -16.00 15.87
CA SER A 31 11.27 -15.00 16.60
C SER A 31 10.91 -13.55 16.24
N LEU A 32 10.46 -13.31 15.01
CA LEU A 32 10.02 -12.00 14.56
C LEU A 32 8.74 -11.54 15.24
N PHE A 33 7.89 -12.48 15.62
CA PHE A 33 6.65 -12.20 16.36
C PHE A 33 6.91 -11.55 17.73
N PHE A 34 8.04 -11.92 18.38
CA PHE A 34 8.50 -11.38 19.66
C PHE A 34 9.64 -10.36 19.49
N ALA A 35 9.98 -10.00 18.26
CA ALA A 35 11.05 -9.06 17.99
C ALA A 35 10.72 -7.67 18.55
N SER A 36 11.76 -6.90 18.86
CA SER A 36 11.63 -5.48 19.14
C SER A 36 11.16 -4.72 17.89
N ALA A 37 10.53 -3.58 18.06
CA ALA A 37 10.04 -2.76 16.97
C ALA A 37 11.12 -2.43 15.91
N PRO A 38 12.38 -2.08 16.25
CA PRO A 38 13.45 -1.88 15.26
C PRO A 38 13.74 -3.11 14.40
N VAL A 39 13.78 -4.31 15.01
CA VAL A 39 13.99 -5.56 14.25
C VAL A 39 12.83 -5.87 13.32
N PHE A 40 11.61 -5.53 13.74
CA PHE A 40 10.44 -5.66 12.88
C PHE A 40 10.50 -4.69 11.70
N GLU A 41 10.88 -3.43 11.95
CA GLU A 41 11.05 -2.41 10.93
C GLU A 41 12.06 -2.85 9.84
N GLU A 42 13.22 -3.39 10.24
CA GLU A 42 14.22 -3.93 9.31
C GLU A 42 13.76 -5.11 8.45
N LYS A 43 12.65 -5.75 8.84
CA LYS A 43 12.08 -6.91 8.12
C LYS A 43 10.90 -6.56 7.25
N LEU A 44 10.38 -5.35 7.35
CA LEU A 44 9.40 -4.86 6.40
C LEU A 44 10.07 -4.58 5.06
N PRO A 45 9.43 -4.89 3.94
CA PRO A 45 9.92 -4.48 2.62
C PRO A 45 10.08 -2.97 2.53
N ASP A 46 11.14 -2.52 1.91
CA ASP A 46 11.37 -1.09 1.69
C ASP A 46 10.30 -0.51 0.74
N VAL A 47 9.84 0.69 1.06
CA VAL A 47 8.98 1.50 0.20
C VAL A 47 9.88 2.51 -0.52
N THR A 48 9.94 2.45 -1.84
CA THR A 48 10.82 3.28 -2.66
C THR A 48 10.01 4.24 -3.54
N ALA A 49 10.68 5.11 -4.27
CA ALA A 49 10.03 6.01 -5.23
C ALA A 49 9.39 5.27 -6.43
N GLU A 50 9.73 4.00 -6.63
CA GLU A 50 9.15 3.15 -7.68
C GLU A 50 7.91 2.40 -7.18
N THR A 51 7.70 2.34 -5.86
CA THR A 51 6.50 1.76 -5.26
C THR A 51 5.30 2.65 -5.58
N HIS A 52 4.30 2.13 -6.25
CA HIS A 52 3.03 2.82 -6.49
C HIS A 52 1.91 1.82 -6.71
N ASN A 53 0.67 2.26 -6.48
CA ASN A 53 -0.54 1.45 -6.67
C ASN A 53 -0.43 0.04 -6.04
N SER A 54 0.21 -0.07 -4.87
CA SER A 54 0.47 -1.35 -4.22
C SER A 54 -0.26 -1.45 -2.88
N VAL A 55 -0.57 -2.66 -2.45
CA VAL A 55 -1.23 -2.89 -1.17
C VAL A 55 -0.44 -3.89 -0.34
N VAL A 56 0.00 -3.48 0.83
CA VAL A 56 0.63 -4.36 1.82
C VAL A 56 -0.41 -4.76 2.87
N ILE A 57 -0.71 -6.04 2.95
CA ILE A 57 -1.62 -6.62 3.95
C ILE A 57 -0.77 -7.20 5.07
N LEU A 58 -0.82 -6.59 6.24
CA LEU A 58 -0.12 -7.06 7.43
C LEU A 58 -1.07 -7.85 8.33
N ARG A 59 -0.83 -9.16 8.46
CA ARG A 59 -1.59 -10.02 9.34
C ARG A 59 -0.92 -10.12 10.71
N LEU A 60 -1.56 -9.55 11.74
CA LEU A 60 -1.12 -9.57 13.14
C LEU A 60 -1.85 -10.67 13.92
N ARG A 61 -1.33 -11.89 13.84
CA ARG A 61 -1.93 -13.04 14.51
C ARG A 61 -1.33 -13.24 15.90
N GLY A 62 -2.19 -13.53 16.89
CA GLY A 62 -1.77 -13.95 18.23
C GLY A 62 -1.10 -12.85 19.07
N ARG A 63 -1.24 -11.57 18.68
CA ARG A 63 -0.87 -10.42 19.49
C ARG A 63 -2.09 -9.66 19.94
N SER A 64 -2.17 -9.40 21.25
CA SER A 64 -3.20 -8.55 21.85
C SER A 64 -2.69 -7.16 22.21
N ASP A 65 -1.36 -6.96 22.20
CA ASP A 65 -0.72 -5.68 22.49
C ASP A 65 0.54 -5.50 21.63
N LEU A 66 0.64 -4.37 20.95
CA LEU A 66 1.77 -4.02 20.12
C LEU A 66 2.75 -3.05 20.80
N GLY A 67 2.28 -2.30 21.79
CA GLY A 67 3.06 -1.23 22.41
C GLY A 67 3.28 -0.01 21.50
N SER A 68 3.62 1.14 22.11
CA SER A 68 3.74 2.42 21.40
C SER A 68 4.82 2.43 20.33
N THR A 69 5.98 1.83 20.58
CA THR A 69 7.09 1.80 19.61
C THR A 69 6.73 1.00 18.36
N PHE A 70 5.96 -0.08 18.52
CA PHE A 70 5.49 -0.85 17.37
C PHE A 70 4.44 -0.08 16.56
N MET A 71 3.58 0.67 17.25
CA MET A 71 2.62 1.58 16.59
C MET A 71 3.33 2.67 15.79
N GLU A 72 4.43 3.22 16.30
CA GLU A 72 5.24 4.20 15.58
C GLU A 72 5.81 3.62 14.28
N VAL A 73 6.29 2.37 14.30
CA VAL A 73 6.77 1.68 13.09
C VAL A 73 5.64 1.49 12.10
N LEU A 74 4.47 1.05 12.53
CA LEU A 74 3.31 0.88 11.64
C LEU A 74 2.84 2.20 11.05
N LEU A 75 2.78 3.26 11.87
CA LEU A 75 2.39 4.60 11.41
C LEU A 75 3.37 5.13 10.35
N LYS A 76 4.67 5.00 10.61
CA LYS A 76 5.72 5.38 9.67
C LYS A 76 5.60 4.62 8.35
N TYR A 77 5.38 3.31 8.43
CA TYR A 77 5.25 2.45 7.25
C TYR A 77 3.99 2.75 6.44
N ALA A 78 2.85 2.93 7.11
CA ALA A 78 1.61 3.35 6.47
C ALA A 78 1.75 4.71 5.76
N THR A 79 2.46 5.66 6.40
CA THR A 79 2.73 6.96 5.80
C THR A 79 3.60 6.84 4.56
N ALA A 80 4.68 6.04 4.62
CA ALA A 80 5.56 5.81 3.48
C ALA A 80 4.81 5.19 2.28
N LEU A 81 3.94 4.21 2.52
CA LEU A 81 3.10 3.62 1.47
C LEU A 81 2.16 4.65 0.87
N ARG A 82 1.45 5.42 1.70
CA ARG A 82 0.52 6.45 1.23
C ARG A 82 1.20 7.55 0.42
N ASP A 83 2.41 7.95 0.79
CA ASP A 83 3.21 8.94 0.05
C ASP A 83 3.64 8.42 -1.35
N GLN A 84 3.49 7.12 -1.60
CA GLN A 84 3.73 6.44 -2.86
C GLN A 84 2.42 5.89 -3.46
N ASP A 85 1.28 6.53 -3.23
CA ASP A 85 -0.04 6.12 -3.73
C ASP A 85 -0.34 4.62 -3.51
N SER A 86 0.07 4.12 -2.34
CA SER A 86 -0.04 2.73 -1.93
C SER A 86 -0.67 2.62 -0.54
N ASP A 87 -1.19 1.46 -0.19
CA ASP A 87 -1.98 1.27 1.03
C ASP A 87 -1.40 0.23 1.98
N LEU A 88 -1.60 0.44 3.27
CA LEU A 88 -1.45 -0.57 4.31
C LEU A 88 -2.83 -1.09 4.73
N MET A 89 -3.06 -2.38 4.61
CA MET A 89 -4.19 -3.07 5.25
C MET A 89 -3.71 -3.86 6.46
N VAL A 90 -4.45 -3.83 7.55
CA VAL A 90 -4.11 -4.59 8.77
C VAL A 90 -5.22 -5.59 9.05
N VAL A 91 -4.84 -6.86 9.21
CA VAL A 91 -5.75 -7.94 9.62
C VAL A 91 -5.37 -8.40 11.02
N SER A 92 -6.28 -8.24 11.97
CA SER A 92 -6.13 -8.62 13.38
C SER A 92 -7.17 -9.67 13.78
N GLU A 93 -6.84 -10.51 14.75
CA GLU A 93 -7.76 -11.48 15.39
C GLU A 93 -8.32 -10.93 16.72
N ASP A 94 -7.90 -9.76 17.15
CA ASP A 94 -8.23 -9.18 18.46
C ASP A 94 -8.88 -7.78 18.30
N GLU A 95 -10.04 -7.60 18.87
CA GLU A 95 -10.75 -6.30 18.86
C GLU A 95 -9.96 -5.20 19.58
N ASN A 96 -9.19 -5.53 20.65
CA ASN A 96 -8.31 -4.57 21.31
C ASN A 96 -7.24 -4.02 20.36
N MET A 97 -6.85 -4.78 19.36
CA MET A 97 -5.88 -4.33 18.35
C MET A 97 -6.44 -3.16 17.54
N HIS A 98 -7.71 -3.22 17.16
CA HIS A 98 -8.37 -2.11 16.47
C HIS A 98 -8.31 -0.81 17.28
N GLU A 99 -8.63 -0.87 18.57
CA GLU A 99 -8.54 0.31 19.47
C GLU A 99 -7.10 0.85 19.55
N GLN A 100 -6.10 -0.02 19.64
CA GLN A 100 -4.70 0.38 19.66
C GLN A 100 -4.26 1.05 18.36
N LEU A 101 -4.71 0.55 17.19
CA LEU A 101 -4.43 1.15 15.89
C LEU A 101 -5.08 2.55 15.75
N VAL A 102 -6.29 2.73 16.30
CA VAL A 102 -6.95 4.04 16.38
C VAL A 102 -6.16 5.01 17.26
N VAL A 103 -5.84 4.60 18.48
CA VAL A 103 -5.09 5.44 19.43
C VAL A 103 -3.67 5.74 18.93
N GLY A 104 -3.02 4.77 18.28
CA GLY A 104 -1.70 4.94 17.66
C GLY A 104 -1.71 5.77 16.36
N GLY A 105 -2.88 6.19 15.87
CA GLY A 105 -3.02 7.02 14.68
C GLY A 105 -2.86 6.26 13.35
N VAL A 106 -2.68 4.93 13.38
CA VAL A 106 -2.50 4.12 12.18
C VAL A 106 -3.74 4.15 11.30
N THR A 107 -4.94 4.06 11.89
CA THR A 107 -6.22 4.17 11.17
C THR A 107 -6.41 5.51 10.46
N GLY A 108 -5.89 6.60 11.04
CA GLY A 108 -5.96 7.93 10.43
C GLY A 108 -5.12 8.05 9.15
N VAL A 109 -4.09 7.21 9.00
CA VAL A 109 -3.23 7.17 7.81
C VAL A 109 -3.65 6.07 6.86
N ALA A 110 -3.85 4.86 7.36
CA ALA A 110 -4.20 3.70 6.54
C ALA A 110 -5.66 3.74 6.02
N GLY A 111 -6.56 4.41 6.75
CA GLY A 111 -8.01 4.34 6.54
C GLY A 111 -8.67 3.28 7.42
N GLU A 112 -9.83 3.58 7.98
CA GLU A 112 -10.56 2.65 8.87
C GLU A 112 -11.05 1.42 8.10
N GLU A 113 -11.41 1.60 6.83
CA GLU A 113 -11.82 0.56 5.90
C GLU A 113 -10.72 -0.48 5.60
N ASN A 114 -9.46 -0.14 5.88
CA ASN A 114 -8.29 -0.98 5.69
C ASN A 114 -7.92 -1.78 6.96
N ILE A 115 -8.69 -1.63 8.04
CA ILE A 115 -8.51 -2.39 9.26
C ILE A 115 -9.56 -3.50 9.34
N TYR A 116 -9.10 -4.73 9.26
CA TYR A 116 -9.93 -5.93 9.26
C TYR A 116 -9.80 -6.66 10.59
N THR A 117 -10.89 -6.80 11.31
CA THR A 117 -10.94 -7.69 12.47
C THR A 117 -11.43 -9.07 12.03
N SER A 118 -10.74 -10.12 12.46
CA SER A 118 -11.04 -11.49 12.07
C SER A 118 -12.40 -11.92 12.62
N ASP A 119 -13.18 -12.57 11.75
CA ASP A 119 -14.33 -13.36 12.15
C ASP A 119 -13.89 -14.79 12.58
N GLU A 120 -14.81 -15.61 13.09
CA GLU A 120 -14.55 -16.96 13.63
C GLU A 120 -13.91 -17.95 12.61
N TRP A 121 -13.83 -17.59 11.32
CA TRP A 121 -13.36 -18.45 10.26
C TRP A 121 -11.89 -18.18 9.89
N LEU A 122 -11.03 -19.14 10.21
CA LEU A 122 -9.59 -19.09 9.91
C LEU A 122 -9.32 -18.75 8.44
N GLY A 123 -8.67 -17.61 8.20
CA GLY A 123 -8.23 -17.20 6.88
C GLY A 123 -9.28 -16.51 5.99
N HIS A 124 -10.54 -16.45 6.40
CA HIS A 124 -11.60 -15.78 5.63
C HIS A 124 -11.33 -14.27 5.52
N THR A 125 -10.99 -13.65 6.63
CA THR A 125 -10.70 -12.20 6.69
C THR A 125 -9.48 -11.82 5.85
N VAL A 126 -8.41 -12.62 5.88
CA VAL A 126 -7.23 -12.39 5.02
C VAL A 126 -7.58 -12.53 3.54
N LYS A 127 -8.40 -13.52 3.17
CA LYS A 127 -8.87 -13.68 1.79
C LYS A 127 -9.71 -12.49 1.35
N ARG A 128 -10.59 -11.98 2.20
CA ARG A 128 -11.39 -10.79 1.92
C ARG A 128 -10.49 -9.57 1.71
N ALA A 129 -9.59 -9.28 2.64
CA ALA A 129 -8.63 -8.20 2.48
C ALA A 129 -7.79 -8.32 1.20
N TYR A 130 -7.38 -9.53 0.84
CA TYR A 130 -6.67 -9.79 -0.40
C TYR A 130 -7.51 -9.51 -1.65
N HIS A 131 -8.76 -9.95 -1.68
CA HIS A 131 -9.66 -9.67 -2.80
C HIS A 131 -9.95 -8.16 -2.93
N ASP A 132 -10.16 -7.48 -1.81
CA ASP A 132 -10.38 -6.03 -1.80
C ASP A 132 -9.14 -5.28 -2.29
N ALA A 133 -7.95 -5.73 -1.91
CA ALA A 133 -6.67 -5.17 -2.37
C ALA A 133 -6.46 -5.37 -3.87
N VAL A 134 -6.67 -6.59 -4.39
CA VAL A 134 -6.56 -6.89 -5.82
C VAL A 134 -7.52 -6.04 -6.63
N ALA A 135 -8.80 -5.97 -6.21
CA ALA A 135 -9.80 -5.16 -6.90
C ALA A 135 -9.41 -3.68 -6.93
N ARG A 136 -8.78 -3.16 -5.88
CA ARG A 136 -8.29 -1.77 -5.81
C ARG A 136 -7.14 -1.53 -6.79
N VAL A 137 -6.11 -2.37 -6.77
CA VAL A 137 -4.95 -2.27 -7.66
C VAL A 137 -5.40 -2.33 -9.13
N GLU A 138 -6.28 -3.28 -9.47
CA GLU A 138 -6.81 -3.42 -10.83
C GLU A 138 -7.66 -2.22 -11.26
N ALA A 139 -8.48 -1.66 -10.37
CA ALA A 139 -9.31 -0.49 -10.66
C ALA A 139 -8.46 0.76 -10.91
N ASN A 140 -7.41 0.97 -10.11
CA ASN A 140 -6.50 2.10 -10.27
C ASN A 140 -5.71 1.98 -11.59
N ALA A 141 -5.17 0.82 -11.90
CA ALA A 141 -4.45 0.57 -13.16
C ALA A 141 -5.34 0.78 -14.39
N ALA A 142 -6.63 0.43 -14.32
CA ALA A 142 -7.58 0.69 -15.40
C ALA A 142 -7.83 2.20 -15.60
N GLN A 143 -7.93 2.97 -14.51
CA GLN A 143 -8.12 4.42 -14.57
C GLN A 143 -6.91 5.14 -15.14
N GLU A 144 -5.68 4.72 -14.80
CA GLU A 144 -4.46 5.28 -15.36
C GLU A 144 -4.35 5.03 -16.88
N SER A 145 -4.81 3.87 -17.33
CA SER A 145 -4.83 3.52 -18.77
C SER A 145 -5.87 4.31 -19.58
N GLU A 146 -6.92 4.82 -18.95
CA GLU A 146 -7.98 5.61 -19.61
C GLU A 146 -7.70 7.13 -19.55
N ALA A 147 -6.69 7.59 -18.83
CA ALA A 147 -6.33 8.99 -18.77
C ALA A 147 -5.93 9.50 -20.17
N PRO A 148 -6.57 10.56 -20.73
CA PRO A 148 -6.25 11.06 -22.05
C PRO A 148 -4.82 11.58 -22.08
N THR A 149 -4.03 11.04 -23.00
CA THR A 149 -2.71 11.57 -23.35
C THR A 149 -2.93 13.02 -23.84
N THR A 150 -2.59 13.97 -23.01
CA THR A 150 -2.58 15.38 -23.42
C THR A 150 -1.41 15.55 -24.37
N ASP A 151 -1.71 15.53 -25.65
CA ASP A 151 -0.75 15.80 -26.74
C ASP A 151 -0.23 17.24 -26.56
N PRO A 152 1.08 17.47 -26.42
CA PRO A 152 1.63 18.82 -26.31
C PRO A 152 1.94 19.40 -27.68
N GLU A 153 1.04 19.31 -28.66
CA GLU A 153 1.21 19.96 -29.96
C GLU A 153 0.01 20.83 -30.30
N SER A 154 0.07 22.08 -29.86
CA SER A 154 -0.43 23.20 -30.65
C SER A 154 0.24 24.48 -30.20
N GLU A 155 1.50 24.65 -30.57
CA GLU A 155 2.04 25.99 -30.76
C GLU A 155 1.33 26.61 -31.96
N PRO A 156 0.69 27.79 -31.83
CA PRO A 156 0.25 28.52 -33.00
C PRO A 156 1.48 29.14 -33.70
N SER A 157 1.79 28.55 -34.83
CA SER A 157 2.69 29.14 -35.83
C SER A 157 2.24 30.57 -36.12
N ASN A 158 2.96 31.54 -35.61
CA ASN A 158 2.82 32.92 -36.04
C ASN A 158 3.77 33.12 -37.26
N HIS A 159 3.20 32.85 -38.39
CA HIS A 159 3.83 33.18 -39.67
C HIS A 159 3.21 34.43 -40.26
N ASP A 160 4.09 35.35 -40.57
CA ASP A 160 3.92 36.34 -41.63
C ASP A 160 3.15 37.64 -41.32
N ARG A 161 3.89 38.72 -41.24
CA ARG A 161 3.61 39.93 -41.99
C ARG A 161 4.92 40.56 -42.48
N GLN A 162 5.14 40.27 -43.72
CA GLN A 162 6.04 41.04 -44.58
C GLN A 162 5.53 42.43 -44.83
N ASP A 163 6.50 43.30 -44.90
CA ASP A 163 6.65 44.40 -45.86
C ASP A 163 5.49 45.33 -46.13
N GLU A 164 5.78 46.58 -45.87
CA GLU A 164 5.70 47.62 -46.91
C GLU A 164 6.36 48.91 -46.40
N ASP A 165 7.49 49.20 -47.00
CA ASP A 165 7.99 50.58 -47.15
C ASP A 165 7.01 51.40 -48.01
N PRO A 166 6.94 52.69 -47.77
CA PRO A 166 6.95 53.59 -48.91
C PRO A 166 7.98 54.69 -48.78
N VAL A 167 8.73 54.78 -49.85
CA VAL A 167 9.45 55.89 -50.40
C VAL A 167 8.68 57.21 -50.30
N THR A 168 9.24 58.25 -49.74
CA THR A 168 9.54 59.57 -50.35
C THR A 168 10.12 60.52 -49.28
#